data_a5eb10e9743faaaeb04352d7833c1d84
#
_entry.id   a5eb10e9743faaaeb04352d7833c1d84
#
_cell.length_a   1.000
_cell.length_b   1.000
_cell.length_c   1.000
_cell.angle_alpha   90.00
_cell.angle_beta   90.00
_cell.angle_gamma   90.00
#
_symmetry.space_group_name_H-M   'P 1'
#
loop_
_entity.id
_entity.type
_entity.pdbx_description
1 polymer ?
#
loop_
_entity_poly.entity_id
_entity_poly.type
_entity_poly.pdbx_seq_one_letter_code
_entity_poly.pdbx_strand_id
1 'polypeptide(L)'
;MTIFPRQRSGSSGRRESAKGGRLAVLDGLRILAALMVVFHHYVGYGGGGSATDSAWGQPVEQVFHRASFLGAYLWTGVCLFFVISGFVICMSSWGRPVGDFVRSRVIRLYPAYWFAVLLTTAVVTMWPLVRQPLPPEQVLANLTMFQEGLGIKHVDAVYWTLWTELRFYLLFAIVVWRGVTYRRIVAFCSIWTVAGIVSESTKSPVLEFFAMSQVSSFFVAGLALYLVHRHGPNLMLFGIVGISWIVSVLYTLQHQVNVSRFLGRVDLPTWPAVLLTSLSYLVMIGVALGWGSRIQWRWLTFAGALTYPLYLLHETMGWTALRALYDHGTKPWTAVAIVTAGMLVASWLAHRLIERPLTPRLKVGMTKSIDQLRAAEPLPQPATRPRGIPETVTTPWATSFTPRDTHPPQQPAPDSR
;
A
#
# COMPACT_ATOMS: atom_id res chain seq x y z
N MET A 1 43.08 -37.99 -39.62
CA MET A 1 43.31 -36.56 -39.37
C MET A 1 41.99 -35.86 -39.58
N THR A 2 41.20 -35.81 -38.51
CA THR A 2 39.82 -35.31 -38.52
C THR A 2 39.71 -34.20 -37.49
N ILE A 3 39.54 -32.97 -37.94
CA ILE A 3 39.49 -31.75 -37.17
C ILE A 3 38.04 -31.49 -36.78
N PHE A 4 37.67 -31.59 -35.48
CA PHE A 4 36.40 -31.14 -34.92
C PHE A 4 36.48 -29.63 -34.56
N PRO A 5 35.53 -28.80 -34.97
CA PRO A 5 35.50 -27.41 -34.50
C PRO A 5 34.94 -27.29 -33.09
N ARG A 6 35.66 -26.58 -32.24
CA ARG A 6 35.23 -26.14 -30.87
C ARG A 6 33.97 -25.29 -30.96
N GLN A 7 32.92 -25.74 -30.33
CA GLN A 7 31.78 -24.90 -30.01
C GLN A 7 32.18 -23.79 -29.02
N ARG A 8 32.04 -22.56 -29.44
CA ARG A 8 32.10 -21.36 -28.58
C ARG A 8 30.84 -21.32 -27.73
N SER A 9 31.00 -21.47 -26.42
CA SER A 9 29.98 -21.10 -25.42
C SER A 9 29.90 -19.58 -25.36
N GLY A 10 28.95 -19.02 -26.09
CA GLY A 10 28.67 -17.59 -26.11
C GLY A 10 27.34 -17.27 -25.46
N SER A 11 27.38 -16.35 -24.48
CA SER A 11 26.28 -15.52 -24.01
C SER A 11 25.22 -16.13 -23.10
N SER A 12 25.59 -16.50 -21.87
CA SER A 12 24.65 -16.53 -20.74
C SER A 12 24.77 -15.30 -19.80
N GLY A 13 25.35 -14.20 -20.26
CA GLY A 13 25.72 -13.02 -19.46
C GLY A 13 24.75 -11.84 -19.52
N ARG A 14 23.46 -12.01 -19.85
CA ARG A 14 22.54 -10.85 -20.01
C ARG A 14 21.19 -10.96 -19.32
N ARG A 15 21.04 -11.81 -18.30
CA ARG A 15 19.77 -11.94 -17.52
C ARG A 15 19.91 -11.72 -16.01
N GLU A 16 21.03 -11.28 -15.49
CA GLU A 16 21.25 -11.02 -14.05
C GLU A 16 21.44 -9.55 -13.72
N SER A 17 20.59 -8.66 -14.18
CA SER A 17 20.56 -7.28 -13.68
C SER A 17 19.16 -6.68 -13.65
N ALA A 18 18.18 -7.44 -13.19
CA ALA A 18 16.94 -6.88 -12.66
C ALA A 18 17.05 -6.79 -11.13
N LYS A 19 18.11 -6.17 -10.61
CA LYS A 19 18.10 -5.57 -9.27
C LYS A 19 16.96 -4.57 -9.27
N GLY A 20 15.94 -4.75 -8.38
CA GLY A 20 14.74 -3.95 -8.27
C GLY A 20 15.01 -2.45 -8.19
N GLY A 21 15.20 -1.82 -9.34
CA GLY A 21 15.38 -0.39 -9.47
C GLY A 21 14.10 0.30 -9.03
N ARG A 22 14.22 1.37 -8.23
CA ARG A 22 13.11 2.25 -7.87
C ARG A 22 12.46 2.75 -9.15
N LEU A 23 11.15 2.54 -9.29
CA LEU A 23 10.38 3.01 -10.44
C LEU A 23 10.02 4.48 -10.20
N ALA A 24 10.80 5.41 -10.75
CA ALA A 24 10.58 6.86 -10.58
C ALA A 24 9.19 7.30 -11.08
N VAL A 25 8.62 6.60 -12.05
CA VAL A 25 7.25 6.84 -12.52
C VAL A 25 6.22 6.68 -11.39
N LEU A 26 6.38 5.71 -10.49
CA LEU A 26 5.49 5.54 -9.34
C LEU A 26 5.60 6.69 -8.33
N ASP A 27 6.81 7.25 -8.17
CA ASP A 27 7.01 8.46 -7.36
C ASP A 27 6.30 9.66 -7.99
N GLY A 28 6.32 9.79 -9.33
CA GLY A 28 5.56 10.80 -10.06
C GLY A 28 4.04 10.63 -9.93
N LEU A 29 3.54 9.40 -10.02
CA LEU A 29 2.11 9.13 -9.82
C LEU A 29 1.66 9.42 -8.39
N ARG A 30 2.51 9.16 -7.40
CA ARG A 30 2.22 9.49 -6.00
C ARG A 30 2.08 10.98 -5.76
N ILE A 31 3.00 11.82 -6.27
CA ILE A 31 2.88 13.26 -6.09
C ILE A 31 1.67 13.81 -6.84
N LEU A 32 1.37 13.30 -8.03
CA LEU A 32 0.14 13.65 -8.76
C LEU A 32 -1.11 13.31 -7.91
N ALA A 33 -1.19 12.09 -7.39
CA ALA A 33 -2.29 11.67 -6.53
C ALA A 33 -2.41 12.54 -5.26
N ALA A 34 -1.29 12.91 -4.62
CA ALA A 34 -1.31 13.82 -3.48
C ALA A 34 -1.86 15.20 -3.84
N LEU A 35 -1.43 15.77 -4.97
CA LEU A 35 -1.93 17.07 -5.43
C LEU A 35 -3.41 17.01 -5.83
N MET A 36 -3.90 15.89 -6.39
CA MET A 36 -5.33 15.67 -6.61
C MET A 36 -6.10 15.74 -5.28
N VAL A 37 -5.60 15.06 -4.25
CA VAL A 37 -6.23 15.03 -2.92
C VAL A 37 -6.18 16.41 -2.25
N VAL A 38 -5.05 17.14 -2.34
CA VAL A 38 -4.94 18.52 -1.84
C VAL A 38 -5.98 19.42 -2.54
N PHE A 39 -6.08 19.34 -3.86
CA PHE A 39 -7.05 20.13 -4.61
C PHE A 39 -8.49 19.74 -4.25
N HIS A 40 -8.77 18.47 -4.06
CA HIS A 40 -10.07 18.00 -3.55
C HIS A 40 -10.40 18.68 -2.22
N HIS A 41 -9.50 18.61 -1.24
CA HIS A 41 -9.76 19.15 0.09
C HIS A 41 -9.87 20.69 0.12
N TYR A 42 -9.15 21.40 -0.74
CA TYR A 42 -9.16 22.87 -0.72
C TYR A 42 -10.25 23.48 -1.59
N VAL A 43 -10.51 22.87 -2.76
CA VAL A 43 -11.37 23.46 -3.80
C VAL A 43 -12.65 22.64 -4.03
N GLY A 44 -12.61 21.34 -3.76
CA GLY A 44 -13.73 20.43 -4.02
C GLY A 44 -14.60 20.11 -2.82
N TYR A 45 -14.02 20.09 -1.62
CA TYR A 45 -14.68 19.65 -0.39
C TYR A 45 -14.77 20.73 0.69
N GLY A 46 -13.66 21.44 0.94
CA GLY A 46 -13.61 22.61 1.82
C GLY A 46 -13.83 22.35 3.30
N GLY A 47 -13.95 21.10 3.75
CA GLY A 47 -14.03 20.74 5.17
C GLY A 47 -15.39 20.47 5.76
N GLY A 48 -16.49 20.84 5.10
CA GLY A 48 -17.82 20.55 5.63
C GLY A 48 -18.92 21.43 5.06
N GLY A 49 -20.16 21.00 5.24
CA GLY A 49 -21.34 21.75 4.81
C GLY A 49 -21.71 22.92 5.75
N SER A 50 -21.10 23.02 6.94
CA SER A 50 -21.39 24.14 7.88
C SER A 50 -20.37 25.26 7.73
N ALA A 51 -20.81 26.49 7.93
CA ALA A 51 -19.94 27.67 7.90
C ALA A 51 -18.82 27.61 8.97
N THR A 52 -19.05 26.94 10.10
CA THR A 52 -18.08 26.82 11.19
C THR A 52 -16.95 25.84 10.89
N ASP A 53 -17.25 24.75 10.16
CA ASP A 53 -16.30 23.65 9.93
C ASP A 53 -15.64 23.73 8.54
N SER A 54 -15.96 24.76 7.76
CA SER A 54 -15.43 24.99 6.42
C SER A 54 -14.16 25.83 6.45
N ALA A 55 -13.19 25.45 5.61
CA ALA A 55 -12.00 26.25 5.33
C ALA A 55 -12.31 27.64 4.75
N TRP A 56 -13.52 27.84 4.22
CA TRP A 56 -13.94 29.07 3.54
C TRP A 56 -15.05 29.83 4.27
N GLY A 57 -15.59 29.31 5.37
CA GLY A 57 -16.73 29.90 6.06
C GLY A 57 -18.04 29.85 5.27
N GLN A 58 -18.02 29.24 4.11
CA GLN A 58 -19.16 29.07 3.20
C GLN A 58 -18.91 27.86 2.28
N PRO A 59 -19.95 27.36 1.58
CA PRO A 59 -19.82 26.26 0.63
C PRO A 59 -18.81 26.55 -0.49
N VAL A 60 -17.99 25.56 -0.86
CA VAL A 60 -16.89 25.73 -1.84
C VAL A 60 -17.38 26.15 -3.22
N GLU A 61 -18.58 25.76 -3.62
CA GLU A 61 -19.17 26.16 -4.90
C GLU A 61 -19.47 27.65 -4.99
N GLN A 62 -19.68 28.32 -3.86
CA GLN A 62 -19.84 29.79 -3.81
C GLN A 62 -18.50 30.49 -3.97
N VAL A 63 -17.41 29.83 -3.57
CA VAL A 63 -16.03 30.36 -3.67
C VAL A 63 -15.42 30.04 -5.03
N PHE A 64 -15.59 28.81 -5.55
CA PHE A 64 -14.88 28.31 -6.72
C PHE A 64 -15.80 27.75 -7.84
N HIS A 65 -16.99 28.21 -7.97
CA HIS A 65 -17.97 27.82 -9.01
C HIS A 65 -17.62 26.57 -9.85
N ARG A 66 -16.91 26.76 -11.00
CA ARG A 66 -16.53 25.69 -11.91
C ARG A 66 -15.43 24.76 -11.39
N ALA A 67 -14.48 25.32 -10.64
CA ALA A 67 -13.33 24.53 -10.15
C ALA A 67 -13.74 23.56 -9.03
N SER A 68 -14.76 23.91 -8.22
CA SER A 68 -15.33 22.99 -7.22
C SER A 68 -15.94 21.75 -7.86
N PHE A 69 -16.53 21.88 -9.06
CA PHE A 69 -17.02 20.73 -9.82
C PHE A 69 -15.87 19.73 -10.10
N LEU A 70 -14.75 20.17 -10.65
CA LEU A 70 -13.59 19.30 -10.84
C LEU A 70 -13.07 18.75 -9.52
N GLY A 71 -12.92 19.62 -8.52
CA GLY A 71 -12.41 19.26 -7.19
C GLY A 71 -13.22 18.14 -6.52
N ALA A 72 -14.56 18.11 -6.74
CA ALA A 72 -15.44 17.10 -6.18
C ALA A 72 -15.13 15.65 -6.62
N TYR A 73 -14.31 15.44 -7.66
CA TYR A 73 -13.93 14.11 -8.15
C TYR A 73 -12.50 13.71 -7.80
N LEU A 74 -11.64 14.65 -7.38
CA LEU A 74 -10.21 14.41 -7.21
C LEU A 74 -9.87 13.63 -5.94
N TRP A 75 -10.85 13.26 -5.10
CA TRP A 75 -10.70 12.26 -4.05
C TRP A 75 -10.23 10.90 -4.61
N THR A 76 -10.50 10.62 -5.88
CA THR A 76 -10.03 9.41 -6.59
C THR A 76 -8.50 9.29 -6.59
N GLY A 77 -7.76 10.34 -6.29
CA GLY A 77 -6.32 10.28 -5.99
C GLY A 77 -5.99 9.28 -4.87
N VAL A 78 -6.86 9.12 -3.87
CA VAL A 78 -6.71 8.11 -2.80
C VAL A 78 -6.80 6.69 -3.38
N CYS A 79 -7.70 6.46 -4.35
CA CYS A 79 -7.83 5.18 -5.04
C CYS A 79 -6.54 4.80 -5.77
N LEU A 80 -5.92 5.76 -6.46
CA LEU A 80 -4.63 5.57 -7.12
C LEU A 80 -3.52 5.23 -6.09
N PHE A 81 -3.52 5.87 -4.90
CA PHE A 81 -2.60 5.51 -3.83
C PHE A 81 -2.73 4.05 -3.40
N PHE A 82 -3.93 3.53 -3.26
CA PHE A 82 -4.13 2.13 -2.86
C PHE A 82 -3.65 1.14 -3.93
N VAL A 83 -3.86 1.43 -5.22
CA VAL A 83 -3.31 0.59 -6.31
C VAL A 83 -1.77 0.62 -6.28
N ILE A 84 -1.16 1.81 -6.15
CA ILE A 84 0.30 1.95 -6.03
C ILE A 84 0.81 1.22 -4.78
N SER A 85 0.08 1.31 -3.65
CA SER A 85 0.46 0.64 -2.39
C SER A 85 0.49 -0.87 -2.57
N GLY A 86 -0.55 -1.48 -3.14
CA GLY A 86 -0.58 -2.91 -3.47
C GLY A 86 0.63 -3.34 -4.31
N PHE A 87 0.93 -2.60 -5.38
CA PHE A 87 2.06 -2.85 -6.26
C PHE A 87 3.41 -2.79 -5.52
N VAL A 88 3.65 -1.71 -4.80
CA VAL A 88 4.94 -1.46 -4.12
C VAL A 88 5.15 -2.36 -2.92
N ILE A 89 4.08 -2.70 -2.19
CA ILE A 89 4.14 -3.63 -1.07
C ILE A 89 4.53 -5.01 -1.56
N CYS A 90 3.89 -5.50 -2.61
CA CYS A 90 4.26 -6.78 -3.23
C CYS A 90 5.72 -6.78 -3.71
N MET A 91 6.14 -5.72 -4.43
CA MET A 91 7.50 -5.55 -4.92
C MET A 91 8.53 -5.55 -3.79
N SER A 92 8.26 -4.82 -2.70
CA SER A 92 9.22 -4.63 -1.60
C SER A 92 9.27 -5.81 -0.62
N SER A 93 8.31 -6.71 -0.67
CA SER A 93 8.23 -7.88 0.23
C SER A 93 8.85 -9.13 -0.36
N TRP A 94 9.13 -9.14 -1.66
CA TRP A 94 9.58 -10.33 -2.36
C TRP A 94 10.94 -10.80 -1.84
N GLY A 95 11.00 -12.06 -1.36
CA GLY A 95 12.22 -12.67 -0.83
C GLY A 95 12.66 -12.12 0.54
N ARG A 96 11.81 -11.37 1.24
CA ARG A 96 12.12 -10.81 2.56
C ARG A 96 11.42 -11.56 3.68
N PRO A 97 12.07 -11.74 4.86
CA PRO A 97 11.42 -12.26 6.06
C PRO A 97 10.39 -11.27 6.60
N VAL A 98 9.36 -11.78 7.29
CA VAL A 98 8.26 -10.96 7.83
C VAL A 98 8.73 -9.90 8.82
N GLY A 99 9.74 -10.18 9.63
CA GLY A 99 10.31 -9.19 10.57
C GLY A 99 10.90 -7.97 9.85
N ASP A 100 11.60 -8.19 8.74
CA ASP A 100 12.13 -7.09 7.91
C ASP A 100 11.03 -6.33 7.19
N PHE A 101 9.97 -7.02 6.78
CA PHE A 101 8.79 -6.40 6.20
C PHE A 101 8.14 -5.45 7.21
N VAL A 102 7.75 -5.93 8.38
CA VAL A 102 7.09 -5.13 9.43
C VAL A 102 7.99 -3.96 9.84
N ARG A 103 9.27 -4.23 10.16
CA ARG A 103 10.25 -3.19 10.53
C ARG A 103 10.31 -2.07 9.48
N SER A 104 10.35 -2.44 8.20
CA SER A 104 10.44 -1.45 7.12
C SER A 104 9.19 -0.56 7.03
N ARG A 105 8.01 -1.08 7.38
CA ARG A 105 6.77 -0.30 7.39
C ARG A 105 6.71 0.63 8.59
N VAL A 106 7.01 0.13 9.78
CA VAL A 106 7.06 0.96 11.00
C VAL A 106 8.04 2.13 10.83
N ILE A 107 9.27 1.86 10.40
CA ILE A 107 10.29 2.91 10.21
C ILE A 107 9.86 3.93 9.15
N ARG A 108 9.11 3.52 8.14
CA ARG A 108 8.64 4.42 7.09
C ARG A 108 7.49 5.31 7.54
N LEU A 109 6.54 4.78 8.33
CA LEU A 109 5.30 5.49 8.64
C LEU A 109 5.43 6.37 9.89
N TYR A 110 5.91 5.82 10.99
CA TYR A 110 5.77 6.43 12.30
C TYR A 110 6.52 7.76 12.50
N PRO A 111 7.75 7.99 11.99
CA PRO A 111 8.46 9.25 12.25
C PRO A 111 7.70 10.49 11.76
N ALA A 112 7.26 10.49 10.51
CA ALA A 112 6.49 11.59 9.95
C ALA A 112 5.07 11.66 10.55
N TYR A 113 4.47 10.51 10.82
CA TYR A 113 3.15 10.42 11.43
C TYR A 113 3.10 11.04 12.83
N TRP A 114 4.01 10.68 13.73
CA TRP A 114 4.08 11.29 15.06
C TRP A 114 4.29 12.80 14.98
N PHE A 115 5.19 13.23 14.13
CA PHE A 115 5.40 14.66 13.90
C PHE A 115 4.12 15.35 13.43
N ALA A 116 3.41 14.75 12.47
CA ALA A 116 2.17 15.31 11.94
C ALA A 116 1.06 15.37 13.01
N VAL A 117 0.85 14.29 13.79
CA VAL A 117 -0.13 14.28 14.89
C VAL A 117 0.14 15.40 15.89
N LEU A 118 1.40 15.53 16.35
CA LEU A 118 1.77 16.55 17.33
C LEU A 118 1.67 17.96 16.76
N LEU A 119 2.13 18.18 15.53
CA LEU A 119 2.08 19.49 14.90
C LEU A 119 0.63 19.92 14.61
N THR A 120 -0.20 19.01 14.05
CA THR A 120 -1.61 19.32 13.81
C THR A 120 -2.35 19.61 15.11
N THR A 121 -2.10 18.82 16.16
CA THR A 121 -2.66 19.09 17.49
C THR A 121 -2.27 20.47 18.01
N ALA A 122 -0.99 20.85 17.90
CA ALA A 122 -0.52 22.16 18.32
C ALA A 122 -1.19 23.29 17.53
N VAL A 123 -1.28 23.15 16.20
CA VAL A 123 -1.92 24.16 15.33
C VAL A 123 -3.40 24.32 15.70
N VAL A 124 -4.14 23.22 15.82
CA VAL A 124 -5.58 23.27 16.14
C VAL A 124 -5.83 23.82 17.55
N THR A 125 -4.93 23.54 18.50
CA THR A 125 -5.04 24.08 19.87
C THR A 125 -4.79 25.60 19.89
N MET A 126 -3.83 26.10 19.10
CA MET A 126 -3.53 27.52 19.01
C MET A 126 -4.54 28.30 18.14
N TRP A 127 -5.07 27.68 17.10
CA TRP A 127 -6.01 28.28 16.14
C TRP A 127 -7.18 27.34 15.85
N PRO A 128 -8.18 27.22 16.73
CA PRO A 128 -9.33 26.32 16.56
C PRO A 128 -10.37 26.89 15.58
N LEU A 129 -9.92 27.29 14.36
CA LEU A 129 -10.76 28.01 13.38
C LEU A 129 -11.72 27.07 12.64
N VAL A 130 -11.30 25.84 12.35
CA VAL A 130 -12.06 24.87 11.54
C VAL A 130 -12.34 23.59 12.33
N ARG A 131 -11.44 23.20 13.22
CA ARG A 131 -11.58 21.99 14.05
C ARG A 131 -11.31 22.35 15.51
N GLN A 132 -12.01 21.65 16.41
CA GLN A 132 -11.72 21.74 17.84
C GLN A 132 -10.60 20.79 18.25
N PRO A 133 -9.73 21.15 19.21
CA PRO A 133 -8.69 20.27 19.67
C PRO A 133 -9.28 19.03 20.36
N LEU A 134 -8.61 17.90 20.19
CA LEU A 134 -8.99 16.66 20.87
C LEU A 134 -8.42 16.64 22.29
N PRO A 135 -9.09 15.94 23.24
CA PRO A 135 -8.54 15.69 24.56
C PRO A 135 -7.22 14.93 24.50
N PRO A 136 -6.29 15.12 25.47
CA PRO A 136 -4.95 14.53 25.42
C PRO A 136 -4.94 13.01 25.29
N GLU A 137 -5.89 12.29 25.91
CA GLU A 137 -6.01 10.83 25.80
C GLU A 137 -6.35 10.38 24.37
N GLN A 138 -7.15 11.16 23.64
CA GLN A 138 -7.44 10.87 22.23
C GLN A 138 -6.23 11.19 21.34
N VAL A 139 -5.45 12.22 21.64
CA VAL A 139 -4.19 12.51 20.95
C VAL A 139 -3.19 11.37 21.16
N LEU A 140 -3.06 10.87 22.39
CA LEU A 140 -2.19 9.71 22.69
C LEU A 140 -2.62 8.46 21.91
N ALA A 141 -3.92 8.19 21.83
CA ALA A 141 -4.44 7.10 21.01
C ALA A 141 -4.11 7.30 19.52
N ASN A 142 -4.17 8.52 19.01
CA ASN A 142 -3.78 8.83 17.63
C ASN A 142 -2.30 8.52 17.35
N LEU A 143 -1.40 8.68 18.32
CA LEU A 143 0.02 8.33 18.13
C LEU A 143 0.25 6.85 17.85
N THR A 144 -0.71 5.97 18.19
CA THR A 144 -0.62 4.53 17.93
C THR A 144 -0.99 4.15 16.50
N MET A 145 -1.72 5.00 15.75
CA MET A 145 -2.37 4.73 14.46
C MET A 145 -3.57 3.74 14.56
N PHE A 146 -3.99 3.38 15.78
CA PHE A 146 -5.11 2.47 16.03
C PHE A 146 -6.40 3.19 16.46
N GLN A 147 -6.43 4.53 16.46
CA GLN A 147 -7.56 5.33 16.93
C GLN A 147 -8.90 4.95 16.29
N GLU A 148 -8.92 4.67 14.97
CA GLU A 148 -10.17 4.27 14.28
C GLU A 148 -10.68 2.90 14.78
N GLY A 149 -9.77 1.93 14.96
CA GLY A 149 -10.11 0.62 15.54
C GLY A 149 -10.61 0.70 16.98
N LEU A 150 -10.27 1.78 17.70
CA LEU A 150 -10.73 2.08 19.06
C LEU A 150 -11.98 2.97 19.09
N GLY A 151 -12.53 3.36 17.93
CA GLY A 151 -13.67 4.28 17.85
C GLY A 151 -13.35 5.72 18.28
N ILE A 152 -12.06 6.11 18.25
CA ILE A 152 -11.59 7.43 18.66
C ILE A 152 -11.46 8.32 17.43
N LYS A 153 -11.81 9.60 17.58
CA LYS A 153 -11.70 10.59 16.49
C LYS A 153 -10.26 10.78 16.05
N HIS A 154 -10.07 11.01 14.75
CA HIS A 154 -8.78 11.37 14.19
C HIS A 154 -8.40 12.82 14.51
N VAL A 155 -7.12 13.06 14.78
CA VAL A 155 -6.53 14.43 14.84
C VAL A 155 -6.63 15.11 13.47
N ASP A 156 -6.44 14.34 12.40
CA ASP A 156 -6.66 14.77 11.02
C ASP A 156 -7.45 13.68 10.30
N ALA A 157 -8.51 14.07 9.58
CA ALA A 157 -9.44 13.10 9.00
C ALA A 157 -8.76 12.19 7.97
N VAL A 158 -7.75 12.65 7.22
CA VAL A 158 -7.03 11.81 6.23
C VAL A 158 -6.36 10.56 6.84
N TYR A 159 -6.20 10.50 8.16
CA TYR A 159 -5.54 9.36 8.82
C TYR A 159 -6.33 8.05 8.74
N TRP A 160 -7.62 8.07 8.34
CA TRP A 160 -8.38 6.87 8.04
C TRP A 160 -7.72 5.98 6.98
N THR A 161 -7.02 6.59 6.00
CA THR A 161 -6.32 5.83 4.97
C THR A 161 -5.08 5.11 5.48
N LEU A 162 -4.42 5.67 6.50
CA LEU A 162 -3.28 5.04 7.17
C LEU A 162 -3.72 3.80 7.96
N TRP A 163 -4.86 3.89 8.64
CA TRP A 163 -5.48 2.73 9.29
C TRP A 163 -5.83 1.65 8.28
N THR A 164 -6.40 2.02 7.16
CA THR A 164 -6.68 1.12 6.04
C THR A 164 -5.41 0.45 5.51
N GLU A 165 -4.35 1.23 5.30
CA GLU A 165 -3.07 0.71 4.84
C GLU A 165 -2.40 -0.19 5.89
N LEU A 166 -2.50 0.14 7.17
CA LEU A 166 -2.00 -0.69 8.27
C LEU A 166 -2.71 -2.05 8.33
N ARG A 167 -4.05 -2.09 8.20
CA ARG A 167 -4.81 -3.35 8.10
C ARG A 167 -4.36 -4.19 6.92
N PHE A 168 -4.16 -3.56 5.75
CA PHE A 168 -3.60 -4.26 4.59
C PHE A 168 -2.21 -4.84 4.89
N TYR A 169 -1.33 -4.10 5.57
CA TYR A 169 0.00 -4.60 5.94
C TYR A 169 -0.08 -5.80 6.88
N LEU A 170 -0.98 -5.79 7.85
CA LEU A 170 -1.18 -6.90 8.79
C LEU A 170 -1.68 -8.16 8.06
N LEU A 171 -2.66 -8.02 7.16
CA LEU A 171 -3.15 -9.13 6.35
C LEU A 171 -2.06 -9.66 5.41
N PHE A 172 -1.34 -8.78 4.74
CA PHE A 172 -0.30 -9.18 3.80
C PHE A 172 0.94 -9.76 4.50
N ALA A 173 1.18 -9.39 5.77
CA ALA A 173 2.24 -9.98 6.59
C ALA A 173 2.06 -11.50 6.75
N ILE A 174 0.84 -12.03 6.72
CA ILE A 174 0.55 -13.48 6.75
C ILE A 174 1.12 -14.15 5.48
N VAL A 175 0.96 -13.50 4.32
CA VAL A 175 1.52 -13.98 3.04
C VAL A 175 3.05 -13.93 3.08
N VAL A 176 3.61 -12.84 3.62
CA VAL A 176 5.07 -12.67 3.75
C VAL A 176 5.66 -13.70 4.71
N TRP A 177 5.00 -13.96 5.84
CA TRP A 177 5.42 -14.98 6.82
C TRP A 177 5.50 -16.38 6.21
N ARG A 178 4.54 -16.74 5.36
CA ARG A 178 4.58 -18.00 4.62
C ARG A 178 5.53 -17.99 3.42
N GLY A 179 6.15 -16.86 3.12
CA GLY A 179 7.00 -16.62 1.95
C GLY A 179 6.20 -16.23 0.71
N VAL A 180 6.57 -15.10 0.13
CA VAL A 180 5.90 -14.52 -1.05
C VAL A 180 6.21 -15.37 -2.29
N THR A 181 5.16 -15.91 -2.91
CA THR A 181 5.23 -16.65 -4.19
C THR A 181 4.08 -16.24 -5.10
N TYR A 182 4.23 -16.45 -6.41
CA TYR A 182 3.18 -16.18 -7.39
C TYR A 182 1.82 -16.78 -6.98
N ARG A 183 1.80 -18.09 -6.66
CA ARG A 183 0.58 -18.81 -6.29
C ARG A 183 -0.07 -18.25 -5.02
N ARG A 184 0.73 -17.88 -4.01
CA ARG A 184 0.20 -17.35 -2.75
C ARG A 184 -0.38 -15.95 -2.92
N ILE A 185 0.22 -15.12 -3.77
CA ILE A 185 -0.35 -13.79 -4.08
C ILE A 185 -1.66 -13.95 -4.84
N VAL A 186 -1.72 -14.82 -5.86
CA VAL A 186 -2.96 -15.10 -6.59
C VAL A 186 -4.05 -15.60 -5.65
N ALA A 187 -3.74 -16.58 -4.80
CA ALA A 187 -4.68 -17.11 -3.80
C ALA A 187 -5.15 -16.00 -2.84
N PHE A 188 -4.23 -15.15 -2.34
CA PHE A 188 -4.59 -14.03 -1.49
C PHE A 188 -5.52 -13.05 -2.20
N CYS A 189 -5.21 -12.66 -3.45
CA CYS A 189 -6.07 -11.79 -4.26
C CYS A 189 -7.48 -12.39 -4.42
N SER A 190 -7.58 -13.67 -4.77
CA SER A 190 -8.86 -14.35 -4.98
C SER A 190 -9.69 -14.44 -3.69
N ILE A 191 -9.07 -14.91 -2.60
CA ILE A 191 -9.73 -15.05 -1.29
C ILE A 191 -10.19 -13.66 -0.79
N TRP A 192 -9.34 -12.65 -0.89
CA TRP A 192 -9.66 -11.32 -0.39
C TRP A 192 -10.73 -10.62 -1.22
N THR A 193 -10.75 -10.83 -2.54
CA THR A 193 -11.85 -10.35 -3.42
C THR A 193 -13.18 -11.01 -3.04
N VAL A 194 -13.20 -12.33 -2.86
CA VAL A 194 -14.42 -13.06 -2.43
C VAL A 194 -14.87 -12.58 -1.04
N ALA A 195 -13.94 -12.44 -0.10
CA ALA A 195 -14.24 -11.91 1.24
C ALA A 195 -14.85 -10.50 1.17
N GLY A 196 -14.34 -9.62 0.30
CA GLY A 196 -14.90 -8.28 0.08
C GLY A 196 -16.34 -8.32 -0.44
N ILE A 197 -16.61 -9.15 -1.44
CA ILE A 197 -17.96 -9.31 -2.01
C ILE A 197 -18.94 -9.88 -0.98
N VAL A 198 -18.52 -10.90 -0.22
CA VAL A 198 -19.34 -11.51 0.84
C VAL A 198 -19.58 -10.52 1.98
N SER A 199 -18.57 -9.75 2.37
CA SER A 199 -18.71 -8.71 3.40
C SER A 199 -19.74 -7.67 3.02
N GLU A 200 -19.69 -7.17 1.79
CA GLU A 200 -20.65 -6.19 1.28
C GLU A 200 -22.09 -6.75 1.26
N SER A 201 -22.24 -8.04 0.95
CA SER A 201 -23.54 -8.71 0.90
C SER A 201 -24.12 -8.99 2.30
N THR A 202 -23.27 -9.42 3.24
CA THR A 202 -23.69 -9.85 4.59
C THR A 202 -23.73 -8.70 5.59
N LYS A 203 -23.06 -7.58 5.29
CA LYS A 203 -22.89 -6.42 6.19
C LYS A 203 -22.31 -6.81 7.56
N SER A 204 -21.53 -7.90 7.63
CA SER A 204 -20.91 -8.38 8.86
C SER A 204 -19.74 -7.47 9.28
N PRO A 205 -19.78 -6.80 10.46
CA PRO A 205 -18.72 -5.92 10.91
C PRO A 205 -17.38 -6.63 11.10
N VAL A 206 -17.41 -7.89 11.57
CA VAL A 206 -16.20 -8.70 11.76
C VAL A 206 -15.55 -9.02 10.42
N LEU A 207 -16.35 -9.43 9.42
CA LEU A 207 -15.83 -9.71 8.09
C LEU A 207 -15.31 -8.42 7.44
N GLU A 208 -16.03 -7.30 7.58
CA GLU A 208 -15.62 -6.00 7.01
C GLU A 208 -14.29 -5.50 7.59
N PHE A 209 -14.02 -5.77 8.86
CA PHE A 209 -12.75 -5.42 9.47
C PHE A 209 -11.55 -6.02 8.70
N PHE A 210 -11.67 -7.26 8.20
CA PHE A 210 -10.61 -7.93 7.43
C PHE A 210 -10.77 -7.75 5.92
N ALA A 211 -11.98 -7.75 5.43
CA ALA A 211 -12.27 -7.71 3.99
C ALA A 211 -12.03 -6.34 3.38
N MET A 212 -12.26 -5.27 4.15
CA MET A 212 -12.16 -3.88 3.67
C MET A 212 -12.84 -3.70 2.31
N SER A 213 -14.12 -4.15 2.22
CA SER A 213 -14.88 -4.32 0.97
C SER A 213 -14.82 -3.10 0.06
N GLN A 214 -14.81 -1.91 0.64
CA GLN A 214 -14.79 -0.64 -0.07
C GLN A 214 -13.49 -0.37 -0.83
N VAL A 215 -12.34 -0.86 -0.33
CA VAL A 215 -11.02 -0.45 -0.87
C VAL A 215 -10.08 -1.60 -1.21
N SER A 216 -10.38 -2.82 -0.77
CA SER A 216 -9.53 -4.00 -1.00
C SER A 216 -9.26 -4.25 -2.49
N SER A 217 -10.23 -3.98 -3.36
CA SER A 217 -10.11 -4.16 -4.81
C SER A 217 -8.96 -3.33 -5.41
N PHE A 218 -8.70 -2.13 -4.91
CA PHE A 218 -7.57 -1.31 -5.37
C PHE A 218 -6.22 -1.94 -5.00
N PHE A 219 -6.07 -2.46 -3.77
CA PHE A 219 -4.86 -3.16 -3.36
C PHE A 219 -4.66 -4.46 -4.15
N VAL A 220 -5.74 -5.23 -4.36
CA VAL A 220 -5.72 -6.46 -5.17
C VAL A 220 -5.26 -6.18 -6.59
N ALA A 221 -5.77 -5.12 -7.22
CA ALA A 221 -5.30 -4.68 -8.53
C ALA A 221 -3.78 -4.40 -8.52
N GLY A 222 -3.30 -3.67 -7.52
CA GLY A 222 -1.87 -3.37 -7.37
C GLY A 222 -1.00 -4.63 -7.23
N LEU A 223 -1.44 -5.59 -6.41
CA LEU A 223 -0.76 -6.89 -6.24
C LEU A 223 -0.69 -7.67 -7.57
N ALA A 224 -1.81 -7.78 -8.28
CA ALA A 224 -1.90 -8.47 -9.57
C ALA A 224 -1.04 -7.78 -10.64
N LEU A 225 -1.05 -6.45 -10.70
CA LEU A 225 -0.24 -5.66 -11.63
C LEU A 225 1.27 -5.80 -11.35
N TYR A 226 1.68 -5.97 -10.09
CA TYR A 226 3.07 -6.32 -9.80
C TYR A 226 3.43 -7.71 -10.32
N LEU A 227 2.52 -8.69 -10.23
CA LEU A 227 2.77 -10.00 -10.84
C LEU A 227 2.88 -9.91 -12.37
N VAL A 228 2.07 -9.08 -13.03
CA VAL A 228 2.22 -8.77 -14.47
C VAL A 228 3.61 -8.19 -14.74
N HIS A 229 4.06 -7.22 -13.94
CA HIS A 229 5.38 -6.61 -14.09
C HIS A 229 6.53 -7.61 -13.94
N ARG A 230 6.41 -8.54 -12.99
CA ARG A 230 7.47 -9.48 -12.65
C ARG A 230 7.52 -10.72 -13.53
N HIS A 231 6.36 -11.27 -13.88
CA HIS A 231 6.23 -12.57 -14.56
C HIS A 231 5.70 -12.46 -15.98
N GLY A 232 5.35 -11.27 -16.43
CA GLY A 232 4.72 -11.03 -17.72
C GLY A 232 3.18 -11.10 -17.65
N PRO A 233 2.51 -10.54 -18.68
CA PRO A 233 1.06 -10.55 -18.79
C PRO A 233 0.53 -11.97 -19.06
N ASN A 234 -0.59 -12.32 -18.40
CA ASN A 234 -1.37 -13.51 -18.69
C ASN A 234 -2.86 -13.29 -18.39
N LEU A 235 -3.72 -14.12 -18.98
CA LEU A 235 -5.17 -13.97 -18.91
C LEU A 235 -5.70 -13.99 -17.45
N MET A 236 -5.15 -14.85 -16.59
CA MET A 236 -5.59 -14.96 -15.21
C MET A 236 -5.31 -13.67 -14.43
N LEU A 237 -4.13 -13.07 -14.57
CA LEU A 237 -3.78 -11.81 -13.90
C LEU A 237 -4.65 -10.66 -14.38
N PHE A 238 -4.88 -10.55 -15.70
CA PHE A 238 -5.80 -9.56 -16.23
C PHE A 238 -7.26 -9.82 -15.83
N GLY A 239 -7.65 -11.09 -15.64
CA GLY A 239 -8.95 -11.43 -15.06
C GLY A 239 -9.10 -10.88 -13.63
N ILE A 240 -8.07 -11.05 -12.77
CA ILE A 240 -8.05 -10.47 -11.42
C ILE A 240 -8.12 -8.94 -11.48
N VAL A 241 -7.33 -8.30 -12.34
CA VAL A 241 -7.35 -6.84 -12.51
C VAL A 241 -8.72 -6.37 -13.00
N GLY A 242 -9.33 -7.08 -13.95
CA GLY A 242 -10.66 -6.76 -14.48
C GLY A 242 -11.77 -6.87 -13.43
N ILE A 243 -11.78 -7.94 -12.64
CA ILE A 243 -12.72 -8.10 -11.53
C ILE A 243 -12.51 -7.00 -10.48
N SER A 244 -11.24 -6.73 -10.13
CA SER A 244 -10.90 -5.64 -9.21
C SER A 244 -11.37 -4.29 -9.73
N TRP A 245 -11.24 -4.03 -11.03
CA TRP A 245 -11.73 -2.80 -11.65
C TRP A 245 -13.25 -2.68 -11.55
N ILE A 246 -14.00 -3.75 -11.84
CA ILE A 246 -15.47 -3.76 -11.72
C ILE A 246 -15.89 -3.43 -10.28
N VAL A 247 -15.31 -4.12 -9.29
CA VAL A 247 -15.61 -3.87 -7.86
C VAL A 247 -15.23 -2.43 -7.47
N SER A 248 -14.09 -1.93 -7.93
CA SER A 248 -13.67 -0.55 -7.69
C SER A 248 -14.60 0.49 -8.31
N VAL A 249 -15.15 0.21 -9.50
CA VAL A 249 -16.15 1.09 -10.16
C VAL A 249 -17.45 1.11 -9.34
N LEU A 250 -17.93 -0.02 -8.87
CA LEU A 250 -19.12 -0.08 -8.01
C LEU A 250 -18.94 0.75 -6.73
N TYR A 251 -17.80 0.62 -6.07
CA TYR A 251 -17.45 1.47 -4.93
C TYR A 251 -17.40 2.96 -5.33
N THR A 252 -16.75 3.28 -6.44
CA THR A 252 -16.60 4.66 -6.93
C THR A 252 -17.96 5.32 -7.19
N LEU A 253 -18.91 4.59 -7.80
CA LEU A 253 -20.28 5.06 -8.02
C LEU A 253 -20.97 5.39 -6.69
N GLN A 254 -20.94 4.46 -5.74
CA GLN A 254 -21.57 4.64 -4.44
C GLN A 254 -20.91 5.77 -3.62
N HIS A 255 -19.59 5.85 -3.62
CA HIS A 255 -18.85 6.88 -2.90
C HIS A 255 -19.11 8.26 -3.50
N GLN A 256 -19.13 8.41 -4.83
CA GLN A 256 -19.44 9.69 -5.49
C GLN A 256 -20.86 10.18 -5.16
N VAL A 257 -21.83 9.29 -5.08
CA VAL A 257 -23.19 9.65 -4.61
C VAL A 257 -23.15 10.17 -3.17
N ASN A 258 -22.36 9.56 -2.29
CA ASN A 258 -22.21 10.02 -0.92
C ASN A 258 -21.50 11.39 -0.85
N VAL A 259 -20.45 11.61 -1.65
CA VAL A 259 -19.79 12.91 -1.79
C VAL A 259 -20.77 13.98 -2.27
N SER A 260 -21.57 13.67 -3.28
CA SER A 260 -22.60 14.59 -3.82
C SER A 260 -23.63 14.98 -2.76
N ARG A 261 -24.13 14.02 -1.99
CA ARG A 261 -25.05 14.26 -0.87
C ARG A 261 -24.43 15.10 0.23
N PHE A 262 -23.19 14.79 0.60
CA PHE A 262 -22.47 15.52 1.64
C PHE A 262 -22.24 16.99 1.25
N LEU A 263 -21.93 17.25 -0.02
CA LEU A 263 -21.76 18.60 -0.56
C LEU A 263 -23.11 19.31 -0.82
N GLY A 264 -24.25 18.65 -0.63
CA GLY A 264 -25.55 19.19 -0.98
C GLY A 264 -25.76 19.39 -2.50
N ARG A 265 -24.97 18.69 -3.33
CA ARG A 265 -24.94 18.84 -4.78
C ARG A 265 -25.48 17.60 -5.48
N VAL A 266 -26.76 17.63 -5.80
CA VAL A 266 -27.42 16.53 -6.52
C VAL A 266 -27.13 16.52 -8.02
N ASP A 267 -26.52 17.58 -8.54
CA ASP A 267 -26.17 17.78 -9.95
C ASP A 267 -24.84 17.14 -10.37
N LEU A 268 -24.08 16.55 -9.43
CA LEU A 268 -22.79 15.94 -9.74
C LEU A 268 -22.97 14.55 -10.35
N PRO A 269 -22.70 14.35 -11.66
CA PRO A 269 -22.75 13.04 -12.29
C PRO A 269 -21.64 12.13 -11.76
N THR A 270 -21.84 10.83 -11.80
CA THR A 270 -20.86 9.86 -11.30
C THR A 270 -19.78 9.48 -12.32
N TRP A 271 -20.04 9.67 -13.61
CA TRP A 271 -19.14 9.23 -14.69
C TRP A 271 -17.72 9.82 -14.64
N PRO A 272 -17.47 11.09 -14.18
CA PRO A 272 -16.09 11.58 -14.10
C PRO A 272 -15.25 10.84 -13.06
N ALA A 273 -15.86 10.46 -11.92
CA ALA A 273 -15.18 9.65 -10.92
C ALA A 273 -14.82 8.26 -11.47
N VAL A 274 -15.75 7.62 -12.22
CA VAL A 274 -15.50 6.34 -12.90
C VAL A 274 -14.40 6.47 -13.94
N LEU A 275 -14.40 7.56 -14.72
CA LEU A 275 -13.35 7.83 -15.70
C LEU A 275 -11.96 7.95 -15.03
N LEU A 276 -11.86 8.75 -13.96
CA LEU A 276 -10.59 8.93 -13.22
C LEU A 276 -10.11 7.64 -12.57
N THR A 277 -11.02 6.86 -11.98
CA THR A 277 -10.70 5.53 -11.45
C THR A 277 -10.20 4.60 -12.55
N SER A 278 -10.89 4.54 -13.69
CA SER A 278 -10.48 3.72 -14.84
C SER A 278 -9.14 4.16 -15.42
N LEU A 279 -8.90 5.48 -15.51
CA LEU A 279 -7.61 6.03 -15.95
C LEU A 279 -6.48 5.62 -15.00
N SER A 280 -6.73 5.58 -13.68
CA SER A 280 -5.76 5.10 -12.68
C SER A 280 -5.37 3.65 -12.94
N TYR A 281 -6.33 2.79 -13.28
CA TYR A 281 -6.06 1.39 -13.67
C TYR A 281 -5.26 1.31 -14.97
N LEU A 282 -5.64 2.06 -16.00
CA LEU A 282 -4.94 2.06 -17.30
C LEU A 282 -3.48 2.54 -17.16
N VAL A 283 -3.25 3.60 -16.40
CA VAL A 283 -1.89 4.11 -16.15
C VAL A 283 -1.07 3.06 -15.40
N MET A 284 -1.63 2.39 -14.39
CA MET A 284 -0.94 1.37 -13.62
C MET A 284 -0.71 0.08 -14.43
N ILE A 285 -1.60 -0.27 -15.37
CA ILE A 285 -1.36 -1.32 -16.37
C ILE A 285 -0.16 -0.93 -17.24
N GLY A 286 -0.10 0.30 -17.73
CA GLY A 286 1.05 0.80 -18.50
C GLY A 286 2.37 0.70 -17.72
N VAL A 287 2.36 1.06 -16.44
CA VAL A 287 3.53 0.89 -15.54
C VAL A 287 3.90 -0.59 -15.40
N ALA A 288 2.93 -1.47 -15.21
CA ALA A 288 3.16 -2.91 -15.09
C ALA A 288 3.75 -3.52 -16.37
N LEU A 289 3.34 -3.02 -17.54
CA LEU A 289 3.88 -3.42 -18.85
C LEU A 289 5.23 -2.75 -19.18
N GLY A 290 5.75 -1.89 -18.30
CA GLY A 290 7.07 -1.28 -18.47
C GLY A 290 7.09 0.01 -19.29
N TRP A 291 5.94 0.60 -19.66
CA TRP A 291 5.89 1.82 -20.50
C TRP A 291 6.60 3.02 -19.83
N GLY A 292 6.62 3.07 -18.50
CA GLY A 292 7.31 4.12 -17.73
C GLY A 292 8.78 3.84 -17.42
N SER A 293 9.39 2.77 -17.90
CA SER A 293 10.75 2.34 -17.52
C SER A 293 11.86 3.33 -17.88
N ARG A 294 11.63 4.15 -18.91
CA ARG A 294 12.55 5.22 -19.35
C ARG A 294 12.46 6.48 -18.49
N ILE A 295 11.40 6.65 -17.69
CA ILE A 295 11.19 7.81 -16.83
C ILE A 295 11.98 7.60 -15.55
N GLN A 296 13.19 8.13 -15.49
CA GLN A 296 14.09 8.03 -14.33
C GLN A 296 14.56 9.41 -13.85
N TRP A 297 13.70 10.42 -13.92
CA TRP A 297 14.01 11.77 -13.54
C TRP A 297 14.20 11.89 -12.02
N ARG A 298 15.35 12.40 -11.62
CA ARG A 298 15.73 12.52 -10.19
C ARG A 298 14.76 13.39 -9.39
N TRP A 299 14.16 14.41 -10.01
CA TRP A 299 13.18 15.24 -9.34
C TRP A 299 11.90 14.49 -8.95
N LEU A 300 11.47 13.47 -9.72
CA LEU A 300 10.33 12.62 -9.34
C LEU A 300 10.60 11.86 -8.05
N THR A 301 11.82 11.37 -7.88
CA THR A 301 12.24 10.70 -6.65
C THR A 301 12.20 11.64 -5.45
N PHE A 302 12.61 12.89 -5.64
CA PHE A 302 12.50 13.93 -4.62
C PHE A 302 11.04 14.25 -4.31
N ALA A 303 10.22 14.53 -5.34
CA ALA A 303 8.78 14.80 -5.19
C ALA A 303 8.05 13.63 -4.51
N GLY A 304 8.38 12.38 -4.88
CA GLY A 304 7.82 11.19 -4.24
C GLY A 304 8.17 11.07 -2.75
N ALA A 305 9.32 11.60 -2.32
CA ALA A 305 9.68 11.63 -0.90
C ALA A 305 8.82 12.63 -0.10
N LEU A 306 8.33 13.70 -0.73
CA LEU A 306 7.47 14.71 -0.10
C LEU A 306 6.01 14.25 -0.01
N THR A 307 5.60 13.26 -0.77
CA THR A 307 4.19 12.84 -0.89
C THR A 307 3.59 12.46 0.46
N TYR A 308 4.31 11.69 1.27
CA TYR A 308 3.81 11.20 2.55
C TYR A 308 3.67 12.31 3.60
N PRO A 309 4.68 13.15 3.86
CA PRO A 309 4.51 14.31 4.73
C PRO A 309 3.43 15.28 4.23
N LEU A 310 3.33 15.54 2.91
CA LEU A 310 2.28 16.38 2.34
C LEU A 310 0.89 15.82 2.65
N TYR A 311 0.71 14.51 2.46
CA TYR A 311 -0.55 13.85 2.74
C TYR A 311 -0.94 13.96 4.22
N LEU A 312 0.02 13.90 5.13
CA LEU A 312 -0.22 13.97 6.57
C LEU A 312 -0.58 15.37 7.09
N LEU A 313 -0.14 16.43 6.39
CA LEU A 313 -0.20 17.81 6.90
C LEU A 313 -1.24 18.68 6.20
N HIS A 314 -1.70 18.27 4.99
CA HIS A 314 -2.41 19.21 4.11
C HIS A 314 -3.84 19.50 4.53
N GLU A 315 -4.58 18.57 5.15
CA GLU A 315 -6.03 18.74 5.36
C GLU A 315 -6.31 19.73 6.49
N THR A 316 -6.24 19.30 7.73
CA THR A 316 -6.67 20.10 8.90
C THR A 316 -5.82 21.37 9.07
N MET A 317 -4.50 21.28 8.93
CA MET A 317 -3.62 22.44 8.98
C MET A 317 -3.84 23.35 7.78
N GLY A 318 -4.03 22.78 6.59
CA GLY A 318 -4.33 23.53 5.38
C GLY A 318 -5.64 24.30 5.48
N TRP A 319 -6.70 23.68 5.98
CA TRP A 319 -7.98 24.35 6.19
C TRP A 319 -7.88 25.47 7.21
N THR A 320 -7.16 25.27 8.31
CA THR A 320 -6.92 26.32 9.32
C THR A 320 -6.20 27.52 8.69
N ALA A 321 -5.16 27.25 7.88
CA ALA A 321 -4.42 28.33 7.20
C ALA A 321 -5.25 29.03 6.12
N LEU A 322 -6.04 28.27 5.32
CA LEU A 322 -6.96 28.83 4.33
C LEU A 322 -7.99 29.75 4.98
N ARG A 323 -8.59 29.28 6.09
CA ARG A 323 -9.57 30.07 6.84
C ARG A 323 -8.98 31.36 7.36
N ALA A 324 -7.80 31.30 7.98
CA ALA A 324 -7.11 32.48 8.48
C ALA A 324 -6.83 33.50 7.36
N LEU A 325 -6.29 33.07 6.22
CA LEU A 325 -6.03 33.95 5.10
C LEU A 325 -7.31 34.56 4.49
N TYR A 326 -8.35 33.74 4.38
CA TYR A 326 -9.62 34.15 3.79
C TYR A 326 -10.34 35.16 4.68
N ASP A 327 -10.38 34.97 5.98
CA ASP A 327 -10.97 35.90 6.96
C ASP A 327 -10.22 37.26 6.98
N HIS A 328 -8.92 37.29 6.59
CA HIS A 328 -8.14 38.52 6.40
C HIS A 328 -8.25 39.10 4.98
N GLY A 329 -9.22 38.64 4.18
CA GLY A 329 -9.52 39.23 2.86
C GLY A 329 -8.62 38.77 1.71
N THR A 330 -7.83 37.69 1.89
CA THR A 330 -7.02 37.13 0.80
C THR A 330 -7.91 36.50 -0.26
N LYS A 331 -7.65 36.79 -1.53
CA LYS A 331 -8.39 36.17 -2.65
C LYS A 331 -8.27 34.66 -2.62
N PRO A 332 -9.35 33.88 -2.90
CA PRO A 332 -9.39 32.42 -2.75
C PRO A 332 -8.23 31.70 -3.46
N TRP A 333 -7.97 31.99 -4.74
CA TRP A 333 -6.90 31.34 -5.50
C TRP A 333 -5.50 31.67 -4.96
N THR A 334 -5.31 32.89 -4.48
CA THR A 334 -4.06 33.28 -3.83
C THR A 334 -3.87 32.55 -2.51
N ALA A 335 -4.92 32.39 -1.70
CA ALA A 335 -4.88 31.61 -0.48
C ALA A 335 -4.54 30.13 -0.76
N VAL A 336 -5.18 29.50 -1.76
CA VAL A 336 -4.87 28.13 -2.19
C VAL A 336 -3.41 28.01 -2.61
N ALA A 337 -2.89 28.95 -3.40
CA ALA A 337 -1.50 28.92 -3.86
C ALA A 337 -0.51 29.06 -2.70
N ILE A 338 -0.73 30.01 -1.79
CA ILE A 338 0.12 30.25 -0.61
C ILE A 338 0.11 29.02 0.30
N VAL A 339 -1.07 28.48 0.63
CA VAL A 339 -1.19 27.35 1.55
C VAL A 339 -0.59 26.07 0.93
N THR A 340 -0.85 25.82 -0.37
CA THR A 340 -0.25 24.67 -1.06
C THR A 340 1.27 24.75 -1.07
N ALA A 341 1.83 25.93 -1.40
CA ALA A 341 3.28 26.13 -1.34
C ALA A 341 3.82 25.99 0.09
N GLY A 342 3.13 26.52 1.08
CA GLY A 342 3.47 26.38 2.51
C GLY A 342 3.47 24.93 2.97
N MET A 343 2.46 24.12 2.56
CA MET A 343 2.40 22.68 2.88
C MET A 343 3.50 21.87 2.17
N LEU A 344 3.89 22.24 0.96
CA LEU A 344 5.04 21.64 0.28
C LEU A 344 6.36 21.95 1.01
N VAL A 345 6.55 23.19 1.47
CA VAL A 345 7.70 23.57 2.30
C VAL A 345 7.69 22.84 3.64
N ALA A 346 6.55 22.80 4.34
CA ALA A 346 6.41 22.05 5.59
C ALA A 346 6.71 20.57 5.41
N SER A 347 6.27 19.98 4.30
CA SER A 347 6.55 18.59 3.93
C SER A 347 8.03 18.35 3.67
N TRP A 348 8.70 19.29 3.01
CA TRP A 348 10.15 19.25 2.80
C TRP A 348 10.91 19.34 4.13
N LEU A 349 10.50 20.24 5.03
CA LEU A 349 11.08 20.37 6.37
C LEU A 349 10.88 19.08 7.17
N ALA A 350 9.67 18.50 7.19
CA ALA A 350 9.38 17.25 7.85
C ALA A 350 10.27 16.11 7.30
N HIS A 351 10.38 16.01 5.96
CA HIS A 351 11.26 15.02 5.34
C HIS A 351 12.73 15.22 5.74
N ARG A 352 13.23 16.48 5.71
CA ARG A 352 14.64 16.77 5.97
C ARG A 352 15.02 16.68 7.43
N LEU A 353 14.16 17.17 8.34
CA LEU A 353 14.48 17.32 9.76
C LEU A 353 14.00 16.14 10.61
N ILE A 354 12.98 15.40 10.17
CA ILE A 354 12.38 14.31 10.92
C ILE A 354 12.68 12.95 10.26
N GLU A 355 12.22 12.73 9.02
CA GLU A 355 12.37 11.42 8.39
C GLU A 355 13.83 11.04 8.15
N ARG A 356 14.61 11.93 7.54
CA ARG A 356 16.02 11.64 7.19
C ARG A 356 16.89 11.29 8.39
N PRO A 357 16.85 12.01 9.53
CA PRO A 357 17.68 11.67 10.70
C PRO A 357 17.12 10.53 11.55
N LEU A 358 15.77 10.41 11.68
CA LEU A 358 15.16 9.37 12.53
C LEU A 358 15.14 7.99 11.88
N THR A 359 14.93 7.88 10.58
CA THR A 359 14.87 6.61 9.85
C THR A 359 16.10 5.70 10.11
N PRO A 360 17.36 6.17 9.95
CA PRO A 360 18.53 5.33 10.22
C PRO A 360 18.68 4.98 11.72
N ARG A 361 18.35 5.92 12.63
CA ARG A 361 18.43 5.69 14.08
C ARG A 361 17.44 4.61 14.52
N LEU A 362 16.19 4.69 14.07
CA LEU A 362 15.17 3.66 14.34
C LEU A 362 15.55 2.31 13.74
N LYS A 363 16.13 2.30 12.53
CA LYS A 363 16.59 1.06 11.90
C LYS A 363 17.65 0.37 12.76
N VAL A 364 18.64 1.10 13.25
CA VAL A 364 19.68 0.56 14.12
C VAL A 364 19.12 0.10 15.46
N GLY A 365 18.28 0.93 16.11
CA GLY A 365 17.66 0.59 17.40
C GLY A 365 16.81 -0.68 17.33
N MET A 366 15.89 -0.76 16.36
CA MET A 366 15.04 -1.95 16.18
C MET A 366 15.86 -3.21 15.82
N THR A 367 16.96 -3.08 15.07
CA THR A 367 17.82 -4.23 14.77
C THR A 367 18.48 -4.73 16.05
N LYS A 368 19.07 -3.84 16.86
CA LYS A 368 19.67 -4.20 18.14
C LYS A 368 18.68 -4.89 19.09
N SER A 369 17.46 -4.34 19.23
CA SER A 369 16.42 -4.93 20.08
C SER A 369 16.01 -6.32 19.63
N ILE A 370 15.85 -6.54 18.31
CA ILE A 370 15.53 -7.86 17.77
C ILE A 370 16.69 -8.86 18.01
N ASP A 371 17.92 -8.42 17.81
CA ASP A 371 19.09 -9.29 18.02
C ASP A 371 19.27 -9.63 19.51
N GLN A 372 18.97 -8.69 20.41
CA GLN A 372 18.95 -8.93 21.87
C GLN A 372 17.85 -9.94 22.24
N LEU A 373 16.64 -9.82 21.69
CA LEU A 373 15.56 -10.79 21.94
C LEU A 373 15.94 -12.18 21.43
N ARG A 374 16.55 -12.30 20.26
CA ARG A 374 17.03 -13.58 19.71
C ARG A 374 18.15 -14.19 20.56
N ALA A 375 19.04 -13.36 21.10
CA ALA A 375 20.12 -13.82 21.97
C ALA A 375 19.62 -14.23 23.37
N ALA A 376 18.49 -13.65 23.82
CA ALA A 376 17.85 -14.01 25.09
C ALA A 376 16.98 -15.27 24.99
N GLU A 377 16.61 -15.71 23.78
CA GLU A 377 15.87 -16.95 23.57
C GLU A 377 16.87 -18.12 23.72
N PRO A 378 16.70 -19.03 24.70
CA PRO A 378 17.61 -20.19 24.86
C PRO A 378 17.55 -21.00 23.57
N LEU A 379 18.72 -21.27 22.96
CA LEU A 379 18.80 -22.22 21.86
C LEU A 379 18.12 -23.52 22.32
N PRO A 380 17.19 -24.13 21.54
CA PRO A 380 16.65 -25.42 21.89
C PRO A 380 17.86 -26.37 22.07
N GLN A 381 18.03 -26.86 23.30
CA GLN A 381 19.07 -27.83 23.58
C GLN A 381 18.89 -28.96 22.59
N PRO A 382 19.93 -29.39 21.85
CA PRO A 382 19.82 -30.57 21.01
C PRO A 382 19.32 -31.70 21.92
N ALA A 383 18.20 -32.31 21.52
CA ALA A 383 17.59 -33.38 22.28
C ALA A 383 18.71 -34.35 22.66
N THR A 384 19.02 -34.44 23.95
CA THR A 384 20.00 -35.40 24.48
C THR A 384 19.45 -36.77 24.07
N ARG A 385 20.13 -37.42 23.14
CA ARG A 385 19.82 -38.81 22.82
C ARG A 385 19.78 -39.58 24.12
N PRO A 386 18.70 -40.30 24.43
CA PRO A 386 18.68 -41.15 25.61
C PRO A 386 19.93 -42.06 25.58
N ARG A 387 20.84 -41.86 26.53
CA ARG A 387 21.91 -42.83 26.80
C ARG A 387 21.25 -44.12 27.28
N GLY A 388 21.37 -45.18 26.49
CA GLY A 388 21.07 -46.52 26.97
C GLY A 388 19.92 -47.19 26.22
N ILE A 389 20.15 -47.64 24.98
CA ILE A 389 19.61 -48.88 24.48
C ILE A 389 20.80 -49.83 24.43
N PRO A 390 20.83 -50.91 25.24
CA PRO A 390 21.85 -51.93 25.11
C PRO A 390 21.69 -52.61 23.73
N GLU A 391 22.78 -52.63 22.97
CA GLU A 391 22.88 -53.51 21.80
C GLU A 391 22.89 -54.95 22.29
N THR A 392 21.74 -55.59 22.44
CA THR A 392 21.56 -57.03 22.35
C THR A 392 20.08 -57.39 22.44
N VAL A 393 19.37 -57.32 21.32
CA VAL A 393 18.28 -58.28 21.06
C VAL A 393 18.48 -58.76 19.63
N THR A 394 19.23 -59.83 19.55
CA THR A 394 19.25 -60.69 18.37
C THR A 394 17.88 -61.38 18.24
N THR A 395 17.10 -60.96 17.30
CA THR A 395 15.85 -61.65 16.92
C THR A 395 16.16 -62.91 16.09
N PRO A 396 15.66 -64.09 16.45
CA PRO A 396 16.06 -65.40 15.87
C PRO A 396 15.33 -65.76 14.55
N TRP A 397 14.84 -64.86 13.75
CA TRP A 397 14.06 -65.24 12.55
C TRP A 397 14.53 -64.63 11.22
N ALA A 398 15.75 -64.16 11.12
CA ALA A 398 16.31 -63.62 9.88
C ALA A 398 17.28 -64.63 9.21
N THR A 399 16.87 -65.87 9.02
CA THR A 399 17.56 -66.76 8.11
C THR A 399 16.50 -67.48 7.24
N SER A 400 16.43 -67.04 5.98
CA SER A 400 16.06 -67.77 4.77
C SER A 400 15.29 -66.88 3.76
N PHE A 401 16.01 -66.05 3.04
CA PHE A 401 15.62 -65.64 1.69
C PHE A 401 16.85 -65.61 0.80
N THR A 402 17.03 -66.68 0.03
CA THR A 402 17.94 -66.72 -1.13
C THR A 402 17.26 -66.00 -2.29
N PRO A 403 17.96 -65.17 -3.03
CA PRO A 403 17.42 -64.56 -4.23
C PRO A 403 17.30 -65.60 -5.34
N ARG A 404 16.14 -65.75 -5.94
CA ARG A 404 15.94 -66.50 -7.17
C ARG A 404 16.47 -65.69 -8.33
N ASP A 405 17.38 -66.30 -9.12
CA ASP A 405 17.82 -65.81 -10.40
C ASP A 405 16.64 -65.66 -11.38
N THR A 406 16.38 -64.47 -11.81
CA THR A 406 15.47 -64.19 -12.94
C THR A 406 16.30 -63.94 -14.18
N HIS A 407 16.31 -64.90 -15.10
CA HIS A 407 16.74 -64.78 -16.46
C HIS A 407 15.89 -63.73 -17.22
N PRO A 408 16.48 -62.93 -18.13
CA PRO A 408 15.71 -62.02 -18.98
C PRO A 408 15.00 -62.79 -20.10
N PRO A 409 13.81 -62.38 -20.55
CA PRO A 409 13.10 -63.02 -21.63
C PRO A 409 13.75 -62.76 -22.99
N GLN A 410 13.91 -63.82 -23.77
CA GLN A 410 14.38 -63.80 -25.18
C GLN A 410 13.35 -63.13 -26.10
N GLN A 411 13.83 -62.25 -26.99
CA GLN A 411 13.05 -61.69 -28.06
C GLN A 411 12.75 -62.76 -29.16
N PRO A 412 11.55 -62.81 -29.71
CA PRO A 412 11.28 -63.61 -30.91
C PRO A 412 11.79 -62.94 -32.19
N ALA A 413 12.32 -63.79 -33.07
CA ALA A 413 12.84 -63.41 -34.37
C ALA A 413 11.72 -62.98 -35.32
N PRO A 414 12.01 -62.13 -36.37
CA PRO A 414 11.01 -61.68 -37.33
C PRO A 414 10.69 -62.77 -38.33
N ASP A 415 9.39 -63.05 -38.51
CA ASP A 415 8.88 -63.92 -39.53
C ASP A 415 8.80 -63.18 -40.89
N SER A 416 9.38 -63.79 -41.89
CA SER A 416 9.32 -63.48 -43.30
C SER A 416 7.95 -63.86 -43.88
N ARG A 417 7.17 -62.87 -44.33
CA ARG A 417 6.46 -62.92 -45.64
C ARG A 417 5.79 -61.60 -45.98
#